data_67dea79eb9b581a7c326f398522e218f
#
_entry.id   67dea79eb9b581a7c326f398522e218f
#
_cell.length_a   1.000
_cell.length_b   1.000
_cell.length_c   1.000
_cell.angle_alpha   90.00
_cell.angle_beta   90.00
_cell.angle_gamma   90.00
#
_symmetry.space_group_name_H-M   'P 1'
#
loop_
_entity.id
_entity.type
_entity.pdbx_description
1 polymer ?
#
loop_
_entity_poly.entity_id
_entity_poly.type
_entity_poly.pdbx_seq_one_letter_code
_entity_poly.pdbx_strand_id
1 'polypeptide(L)'
;MKKIITGIAAFALAAMVFAESTLPAFAMNKSYTYNYDYWGDVQNSPDFYSVQNVYTTTELGLDKPMKTPQGLYAFGDSLYVCDTGNNRIIELSRGESGTLSVVRYIDEFKGDLEVTTFSSPTDVAISEEGDMYIADKGNARILKLDKDLNYVMQFNIPVDASIEENTTFQPNKLAIDTAGRVYCVATGINKGLIKYEPDGTFSQFLGATEVSYNFLEYLKKRFATQAQREKMVSFVPTEYDNIYMDYEGFIYACIGSVKEEDLKAGTVNAVRRLNMMGQDILVRNGEFPVYGDIYMGNGGGVTGPSRFTDVTCFDNDVYVCLDKNRGRLFGYDDQGELVFAFGGNGNHDGYFRQPTAIEHIGTDLYVLDGLSCSITVFATTEFGQYVYDAMEQFDKGEYDASEQSWIKAKELNGNYNLAYIGIGRALLRQEKYKEAMEYFELKYDADNYSKAYKQYRKIWIEENIGLIVLVIVLVFLVPLGIGKVRSIKREIDMADIFRV
;
A
#
# COMPACT_ATOMS: atom_id res chain seq x y z
N MET A 1 -47.77 46.03 -25.09
CA MET A 1 -46.51 46.09 -24.27
C MET A 1 -46.52 45.18 -23.04
N LYS A 2 -47.51 45.19 -22.13
CA LYS A 2 -47.52 44.33 -20.94
C LYS A 2 -47.36 42.82 -21.25
N LYS A 3 -48.03 42.25 -22.27
CA LYS A 3 -47.94 40.83 -22.65
C LYS A 3 -46.58 40.44 -23.22
N ILE A 4 -45.86 41.36 -23.85
CA ILE A 4 -44.50 41.11 -24.39
C ILE A 4 -43.46 41.08 -23.24
N ILE A 5 -43.62 41.98 -22.29
CA ILE A 5 -42.74 42.05 -21.10
C ILE A 5 -42.92 40.81 -20.22
N THR A 6 -44.17 40.31 -20.07
CA THR A 6 -44.42 39.07 -19.30
C THR A 6 -43.85 37.82 -20.04
N GLY A 7 -43.90 37.81 -21.39
CA GLY A 7 -43.29 36.73 -22.18
C GLY A 7 -41.76 36.72 -22.09
N ILE A 8 -41.12 37.88 -22.14
CA ILE A 8 -39.66 38.02 -22.00
C ILE A 8 -39.22 37.63 -20.57
N ALA A 9 -39.94 38.03 -19.56
CA ALA A 9 -39.65 37.67 -18.17
C ALA A 9 -39.83 36.18 -17.90
N ALA A 10 -40.87 35.54 -18.48
CA ALA A 10 -41.08 34.12 -18.37
C ALA A 10 -39.98 33.31 -19.12
N PHE A 11 -39.53 33.80 -20.28
CA PHE A 11 -38.44 33.18 -21.04
C PHE A 11 -37.10 33.34 -20.33
N ALA A 12 -36.83 34.49 -19.71
CA ALA A 12 -35.63 34.72 -18.91
C ALA A 12 -35.59 33.83 -17.64
N LEU A 13 -36.78 33.68 -16.97
CA LEU A 13 -36.91 32.78 -15.82
C LEU A 13 -36.72 31.29 -16.24
N ALA A 14 -37.28 30.86 -17.35
CA ALA A 14 -37.10 29.52 -17.91
C ALA A 14 -35.63 29.28 -18.31
N ALA A 15 -34.99 30.29 -18.92
CA ALA A 15 -33.56 30.20 -19.26
C ALA A 15 -32.65 30.13 -18.03
N MET A 16 -32.98 30.86 -16.93
CA MET A 16 -32.25 30.69 -15.67
C MET A 16 -32.46 29.33 -15.03
N VAL A 17 -33.69 28.81 -15.02
CA VAL A 17 -33.96 27.46 -14.49
C VAL A 17 -33.26 26.38 -15.35
N PHE A 18 -33.20 26.56 -16.68
CA PHE A 18 -32.43 25.66 -17.56
C PHE A 18 -30.91 25.82 -17.37
N ALA A 19 -30.41 27.03 -17.10
CA ALA A 19 -29.00 27.24 -16.80
C ALA A 19 -28.57 26.62 -15.45
N GLU A 20 -29.48 26.62 -14.45
CA GLU A 20 -29.23 25.93 -13.17
C GLU A 20 -29.40 24.41 -13.30
N SER A 21 -30.25 23.91 -14.22
CA SER A 21 -30.42 22.46 -14.45
C SER A 21 -29.36 21.84 -15.35
N THR A 22 -28.56 22.66 -16.04
CA THR A 22 -27.39 22.26 -16.82
C THR A 22 -26.06 22.53 -16.10
N LEU A 23 -26.08 22.78 -14.78
CA LEU A 23 -24.89 22.46 -14.04
C LEU A 23 -24.67 20.96 -14.30
N PRO A 24 -23.60 20.55 -15.02
CA PRO A 24 -23.27 19.17 -15.04
C PRO A 24 -23.25 18.79 -13.55
N ALA A 25 -24.03 17.79 -13.17
CA ALA A 25 -23.62 17.01 -12.03
C ALA A 25 -22.18 16.62 -12.38
N PHE A 26 -21.23 17.36 -11.86
CA PHE A 26 -19.89 16.84 -11.72
C PHE A 26 -20.10 15.63 -10.82
N ALA A 27 -20.48 14.49 -11.43
CA ALA A 27 -20.03 13.23 -10.93
C ALA A 27 -18.59 13.55 -10.56
N MET A 28 -18.19 13.38 -9.31
CA MET A 28 -16.81 13.53 -8.90
C MET A 28 -16.02 12.53 -9.74
N ASN A 29 -15.72 12.89 -10.99
CA ASN A 29 -14.73 12.23 -11.79
C ASN A 29 -13.45 12.56 -11.06
N LYS A 30 -13.06 11.65 -10.17
CA LYS A 30 -11.75 11.72 -9.55
C LYS A 30 -10.76 11.90 -10.68
N SER A 31 -9.85 12.84 -10.51
CA SER A 31 -8.74 13.05 -11.40
C SER A 31 -8.02 11.71 -11.66
N TYR A 32 -7.36 11.60 -12.78
CA TYR A 32 -6.50 10.46 -13.10
C TYR A 32 -5.46 10.24 -11.99
N THR A 33 -4.78 11.31 -11.55
CA THR A 33 -3.89 11.32 -10.40
C THR A 33 -4.44 12.24 -9.32
N TYR A 34 -4.48 11.77 -8.08
CA TYR A 34 -4.99 12.53 -6.94
C TYR A 34 -4.32 12.11 -5.64
N ASN A 35 -4.44 12.97 -4.65
CA ASN A 35 -4.17 12.72 -3.25
C ASN A 35 -5.37 13.15 -2.40
N TYR A 36 -5.30 12.96 -1.10
CA TYR A 36 -6.26 13.47 -0.15
C TYR A 36 -5.66 14.64 0.63
N ASP A 37 -6.49 15.61 0.97
CA ASP A 37 -6.13 16.60 1.98
C ASP A 37 -6.38 16.06 3.39
N TYR A 38 -6.05 16.86 4.40
CA TYR A 38 -6.27 16.53 5.82
C TYR A 38 -7.72 16.11 6.15
N TRP A 39 -8.70 16.61 5.40
CA TRP A 39 -10.12 16.32 5.62
C TRP A 39 -10.61 15.07 4.85
N GLY A 40 -9.76 14.48 4.04
CA GLY A 40 -10.12 13.36 3.16
C GLY A 40 -10.77 13.78 1.84
N ASP A 41 -10.74 15.07 1.52
CA ASP A 41 -11.22 15.55 0.24
C ASP A 41 -10.18 15.29 -0.85
N VAL A 42 -10.68 14.90 -2.04
CA VAL A 42 -9.82 14.60 -3.19
C VAL A 42 -9.17 15.86 -3.71
N GLN A 43 -7.84 15.88 -3.75
CA GLN A 43 -7.03 16.94 -4.34
C GLN A 43 -6.38 16.45 -5.62
N ASN A 44 -6.54 17.20 -6.73
CA ASN A 44 -5.83 16.90 -7.97
C ASN A 44 -4.32 17.04 -7.77
N SER A 45 -3.58 16.06 -8.26
CA SER A 45 -2.13 16.04 -8.24
C SER A 45 -1.57 16.06 -9.66
N PRO A 46 -0.38 16.60 -9.92
CA PRO A 46 0.38 16.26 -11.11
C PRO A 46 0.53 14.74 -11.23
N ASP A 47 0.63 14.26 -12.45
CA ASP A 47 0.81 12.84 -12.68
C ASP A 47 2.13 12.37 -12.04
N PHE A 48 2.01 11.36 -11.20
CA PHE A 48 3.17 10.70 -10.58
C PHE A 48 3.83 9.73 -11.56
N TYR A 49 2.98 9.07 -12.34
CA TYR A 49 3.34 8.15 -13.41
C TYR A 49 2.68 8.58 -14.72
N SER A 50 3.38 8.36 -15.81
CA SER A 50 2.85 8.50 -17.17
C SER A 50 2.90 7.18 -17.92
N VAL A 51 1.91 6.90 -18.77
CA VAL A 51 1.95 5.72 -19.63
C VAL A 51 3.09 5.88 -20.63
N GLN A 52 4.02 4.94 -20.59
CA GLN A 52 5.12 4.87 -21.54
C GLN A 52 4.73 4.06 -22.79
N ASN A 53 4.17 2.88 -22.56
CA ASN A 53 3.73 1.97 -23.61
C ASN A 53 2.54 1.12 -23.15
N VAL A 54 1.74 0.65 -24.11
CA VAL A 54 0.74 -0.39 -23.92
C VAL A 54 1.04 -1.52 -24.90
N TYR A 55 1.46 -2.66 -24.37
CA TYR A 55 1.82 -3.82 -25.15
C TYR A 55 0.64 -4.78 -25.27
N THR A 56 0.11 -4.89 -26.46
CA THR A 56 -0.89 -5.89 -26.85
C THR A 56 -0.21 -7.03 -27.64
N THR A 57 -1.00 -7.96 -28.13
CA THR A 57 -0.53 -9.01 -29.04
C THR A 57 0.26 -8.46 -30.22
N THR A 58 -0.18 -7.36 -30.80
CA THR A 58 0.42 -6.78 -32.01
C THR A 58 1.75 -6.11 -31.71
N GLU A 59 1.81 -5.31 -30.65
CA GLU A 59 3.01 -4.59 -30.24
C GLU A 59 4.14 -5.54 -29.78
N LEU A 60 3.77 -6.66 -29.14
CA LEU A 60 4.73 -7.71 -28.76
C LEU A 60 5.07 -8.66 -29.91
N GLY A 61 4.30 -8.67 -31.00
CA GLY A 61 4.48 -9.60 -32.10
C GLY A 61 4.25 -11.06 -31.69
N LEU A 62 3.26 -11.30 -30.79
CA LEU A 62 2.98 -12.65 -30.29
C LEU A 62 2.46 -13.56 -31.41
N ASP A 63 2.81 -14.84 -31.36
CA ASP A 63 2.34 -15.90 -32.27
C ASP A 63 0.82 -16.09 -32.24
N LYS A 64 0.22 -15.89 -31.06
CA LYS A 64 -1.23 -15.90 -30.82
C LYS A 64 -1.60 -14.92 -29.70
N PRO A 65 -2.83 -14.38 -29.71
CA PRO A 65 -3.29 -13.49 -28.65
C PRO A 65 -3.20 -14.14 -27.27
N MET A 66 -2.80 -13.36 -26.26
CA MET A 66 -2.93 -13.78 -24.87
C MET A 66 -4.40 -14.08 -24.57
N LYS A 67 -4.62 -15.01 -23.67
CA LYS A 67 -5.96 -15.43 -23.25
C LYS A 67 -6.03 -15.49 -21.73
N THR A 68 -6.83 -14.59 -21.14
CA THR A 68 -7.04 -14.49 -19.70
C THR A 68 -5.73 -14.61 -18.90
N PRO A 69 -4.70 -13.80 -19.19
CA PRO A 69 -3.46 -13.84 -18.45
C PRO A 69 -3.71 -13.42 -16.98
N GLN A 70 -3.01 -14.07 -16.02
CA GLN A 70 -3.27 -13.85 -14.60
C GLN A 70 -2.03 -13.48 -13.78
N GLY A 71 -0.87 -14.04 -14.10
CA GLY A 71 0.37 -13.81 -13.37
C GLY A 71 1.34 -12.93 -14.13
N LEU A 72 2.06 -12.11 -13.40
CA LEU A 72 3.17 -11.30 -13.86
C LEU A 72 4.28 -11.41 -12.84
N TYR A 73 5.52 -11.58 -13.28
CA TYR A 73 6.67 -11.66 -12.40
C TYR A 73 7.90 -11.05 -13.07
N ALA A 74 8.60 -10.18 -12.34
CA ALA A 74 9.83 -9.55 -12.81
C ALA A 74 11.06 -10.23 -12.17
N PHE A 75 12.08 -10.52 -13.00
CA PHE A 75 13.37 -11.03 -12.54
C PHE A 75 14.50 -10.38 -13.35
N GLY A 76 15.26 -9.52 -12.72
CA GLY A 76 16.23 -8.67 -13.42
C GLY A 76 15.53 -7.81 -14.48
N ASP A 77 16.00 -7.85 -15.72
CA ASP A 77 15.37 -7.18 -16.87
C ASP A 77 14.36 -8.08 -17.63
N SER A 78 14.00 -9.21 -17.06
CA SER A 78 13.01 -10.13 -17.64
C SER A 78 11.66 -10.01 -16.97
N LEU A 79 10.60 -10.12 -17.76
CA LEU A 79 9.23 -10.13 -17.31
C LEU A 79 8.55 -11.42 -17.78
N TYR A 80 7.96 -12.16 -16.85
CA TYR A 80 7.28 -13.43 -17.11
C TYR A 80 5.78 -13.25 -17.01
N VAL A 81 5.04 -13.62 -18.06
CA VAL A 81 3.58 -13.51 -18.13
C VAL A 81 2.97 -14.89 -18.14
N CYS A 82 2.15 -15.22 -17.17
CA CYS A 82 1.34 -16.43 -17.19
C CYS A 82 0.14 -16.24 -18.13
N ASP A 83 0.26 -16.68 -19.38
CA ASP A 83 -0.82 -16.69 -20.39
C ASP A 83 -1.72 -17.91 -20.13
N THR A 84 -2.46 -17.81 -19.02
CA THR A 84 -3.19 -18.89 -18.34
C THR A 84 -4.13 -19.65 -19.26
N GLY A 85 -4.92 -18.94 -20.05
CA GLY A 85 -5.88 -19.56 -20.96
C GLY A 85 -5.26 -20.21 -22.21
N ASN A 86 -3.97 -19.97 -22.47
CA ASN A 86 -3.19 -20.60 -23.51
C ASN A 86 -2.24 -21.68 -22.96
N ASN A 87 -2.26 -21.95 -21.65
CA ASN A 87 -1.43 -22.94 -20.96
C ASN A 87 0.08 -22.72 -21.17
N ARG A 88 0.54 -21.48 -21.14
CA ARG A 88 1.96 -21.13 -21.38
C ARG A 88 2.41 -19.98 -20.51
N ILE A 89 3.73 -19.82 -20.41
CA ILE A 89 4.39 -18.64 -19.85
C ILE A 89 5.10 -17.93 -21.00
N ILE A 90 5.02 -16.62 -21.07
CA ILE A 90 5.73 -15.78 -22.05
C ILE A 90 6.85 -15.08 -21.30
N GLU A 91 8.09 -15.32 -21.73
CA GLU A 91 9.24 -14.57 -21.23
C GLU A 91 9.50 -13.38 -22.14
N LEU A 92 9.49 -12.20 -21.56
CA LEU A 92 9.80 -10.93 -22.20
C LEU A 92 11.11 -10.38 -21.63
N SER A 93 11.88 -9.67 -22.44
CA SER A 93 13.05 -8.92 -22.01
C SER A 93 12.82 -7.43 -22.16
N ARG A 94 13.24 -6.67 -21.17
CA ARG A 94 13.29 -5.21 -21.19
C ARG A 94 14.60 -4.75 -21.82
N GLY A 95 14.51 -4.06 -22.96
CA GLY A 95 15.68 -3.42 -23.59
C GLY A 95 16.11 -2.15 -22.87
N GLU A 96 17.27 -1.60 -23.24
CA GLU A 96 17.82 -0.36 -22.67
C GLU A 96 16.87 0.85 -22.78
N SER A 97 16.01 0.88 -23.81
CA SER A 97 14.97 1.92 -23.99
C SER A 97 13.69 1.68 -23.18
N GLY A 98 13.63 0.64 -22.33
CA GLY A 98 12.42 0.23 -21.63
C GLY A 98 11.42 -0.54 -22.47
N THR A 99 11.75 -0.85 -23.75
CA THR A 99 10.87 -1.62 -24.64
C THR A 99 10.89 -3.11 -24.31
N LEU A 100 9.69 -3.74 -24.32
CA LEU A 100 9.56 -5.18 -24.14
C LEU A 100 9.68 -5.92 -25.47
N SER A 101 10.37 -7.04 -25.47
CA SER A 101 10.47 -7.98 -26.60
C SER A 101 10.33 -9.42 -26.14
N VAL A 102 9.72 -10.28 -26.97
CA VAL A 102 9.54 -11.69 -26.66
C VAL A 102 10.88 -12.42 -26.75
N VAL A 103 11.25 -13.13 -25.69
CA VAL A 103 12.42 -14.00 -25.66
C VAL A 103 12.05 -15.43 -26.07
N ARG A 104 11.03 -15.98 -25.40
CA ARG A 104 10.54 -17.34 -25.68
C ARG A 104 9.15 -17.59 -25.14
N TYR A 105 8.54 -18.66 -25.63
CA TYR A 105 7.32 -19.24 -25.07
C TYR A 105 7.69 -20.52 -24.34
N ILE A 106 7.14 -20.70 -23.14
CA ILE A 106 7.36 -21.87 -22.29
C ILE A 106 5.99 -22.52 -22.11
N ASP A 107 5.74 -23.61 -22.80
CA ASP A 107 4.49 -24.39 -22.78
C ASP A 107 4.70 -25.85 -22.35
N GLU A 108 5.94 -26.29 -22.31
CA GLU A 108 6.36 -27.60 -21.84
C GLU A 108 7.72 -27.54 -21.12
N PHE A 109 8.03 -28.58 -20.35
CA PHE A 109 9.31 -28.77 -19.68
C PHE A 109 9.86 -30.15 -19.93
N LYS A 110 11.15 -30.36 -19.64
CA LYS A 110 11.83 -31.62 -19.86
C LYS A 110 11.83 -32.47 -18.57
N GLY A 111 11.47 -33.74 -18.64
CA GLY A 111 11.47 -34.66 -17.49
C GLY A 111 10.68 -35.94 -17.77
N ASP A 112 10.82 -36.88 -16.86
CA ASP A 112 10.18 -38.20 -16.97
C ASP A 112 8.81 -38.24 -16.29
N LEU A 113 8.08 -37.12 -16.28
CA LEU A 113 6.72 -37.07 -15.79
C LEU A 113 5.72 -37.46 -16.88
N GLU A 114 4.59 -38.02 -16.46
CA GLU A 114 3.49 -38.41 -17.37
C GLU A 114 2.89 -37.23 -18.09
N VAL A 115 2.90 -36.04 -17.46
CA VAL A 115 2.43 -34.76 -18.00
C VAL A 115 3.54 -33.73 -17.92
N THR A 116 4.11 -33.34 -19.05
CA THR A 116 5.20 -32.38 -19.18
C THR A 116 4.73 -30.99 -19.69
N THR A 117 3.42 -30.82 -19.87
CA THR A 117 2.80 -29.55 -20.25
C THR A 117 2.09 -28.90 -19.07
N PHE A 118 1.88 -27.59 -19.17
CA PHE A 118 1.11 -26.84 -18.17
C PHE A 118 -0.38 -26.91 -18.42
N SER A 119 -1.15 -26.71 -17.36
CA SER A 119 -2.60 -26.55 -17.43
C SER A 119 -3.01 -25.36 -16.57
N SER A 120 -3.46 -24.29 -17.22
CA SER A 120 -3.84 -23.06 -16.55
C SER A 120 -2.80 -22.54 -15.54
N PRO A 121 -1.54 -22.29 -15.95
CA PRO A 121 -0.54 -21.72 -15.06
C PRO A 121 -1.01 -20.33 -14.64
N THR A 122 -1.00 -20.04 -13.33
CA THR A 122 -1.56 -18.81 -12.78
C THR A 122 -0.48 -17.87 -12.25
N ASP A 123 0.67 -18.41 -11.88
CA ASP A 123 1.76 -17.60 -11.36
C ASP A 123 3.11 -18.30 -11.59
N VAL A 124 4.18 -17.49 -11.57
CA VAL A 124 5.56 -17.93 -11.69
C VAL A 124 6.43 -17.11 -10.75
N ALA A 125 7.41 -17.73 -10.14
CA ALA A 125 8.45 -17.06 -9.37
C ALA A 125 9.81 -17.69 -9.71
N ILE A 126 10.87 -16.89 -9.68
CA ILE A 126 12.22 -17.33 -10.08
C ILE A 126 13.17 -17.07 -8.92
N SER A 127 13.97 -18.09 -8.54
CA SER A 127 14.97 -17.93 -7.49
C SER A 127 16.21 -17.19 -8.00
N GLU A 128 17.06 -16.74 -7.08
CA GLU A 128 18.33 -16.07 -7.43
C GLU A 128 19.24 -16.95 -8.31
N GLU A 129 19.14 -18.28 -8.17
CA GLU A 129 19.89 -19.25 -8.99
C GLU A 129 19.30 -19.44 -10.38
N GLY A 130 18.11 -18.89 -10.65
CA GLY A 130 17.38 -18.99 -11.90
C GLY A 130 16.44 -20.19 -11.99
N ASP A 131 16.19 -20.90 -10.88
CA ASP A 131 15.18 -21.97 -10.84
C ASP A 131 13.77 -21.34 -10.92
N MET A 132 12.93 -21.93 -11.78
CA MET A 132 11.58 -21.45 -12.03
C MET A 132 10.55 -22.27 -11.24
N TYR A 133 9.70 -21.60 -10.48
CA TYR A 133 8.58 -22.19 -9.74
C TYR A 133 7.28 -21.75 -10.38
N ILE A 134 6.39 -22.71 -10.70
CA ILE A 134 5.17 -22.46 -11.48
C ILE A 134 3.96 -22.99 -10.73
N ALA A 135 2.96 -22.14 -10.50
CA ALA A 135 1.65 -22.55 -10.03
C ALA A 135 0.85 -23.15 -11.19
N ASP A 136 1.00 -24.46 -11.41
CA ASP A 136 0.34 -25.23 -12.45
C ASP A 136 -1.05 -25.70 -11.97
N LYS A 137 -1.95 -24.72 -11.85
CA LYS A 137 -3.25 -24.81 -11.18
C LYS A 137 -4.13 -25.94 -11.70
N GLY A 138 -4.21 -26.08 -13.03
CA GLY A 138 -5.06 -27.10 -13.66
C GLY A 138 -4.54 -28.51 -13.49
N ASN A 139 -3.24 -28.68 -13.26
CA ASN A 139 -2.61 -29.96 -12.91
C ASN A 139 -2.48 -30.16 -11.39
N ALA A 140 -3.03 -29.26 -10.58
CA ALA A 140 -3.04 -29.32 -9.12
C ALA A 140 -1.66 -29.51 -8.48
N ARG A 141 -0.65 -28.79 -8.98
CA ARG A 141 0.74 -28.89 -8.51
C ARG A 141 1.47 -27.54 -8.60
N ILE A 142 2.54 -27.40 -7.83
CA ILE A 142 3.58 -26.39 -8.05
C ILE A 142 4.79 -27.14 -8.60
N LEU A 143 5.34 -26.67 -9.71
CA LEU A 143 6.54 -27.25 -10.33
C LEU A 143 7.76 -26.43 -9.96
N LYS A 144 8.88 -27.10 -9.70
CA LYS A 144 10.21 -26.51 -9.72
C LYS A 144 10.98 -27.05 -10.91
N LEU A 145 11.42 -26.13 -11.78
CA LEU A 145 12.26 -26.41 -12.96
C LEU A 145 13.60 -25.70 -12.77
N ASP A 146 14.66 -26.26 -13.31
CA ASP A 146 15.94 -25.56 -13.40
C ASP A 146 15.90 -24.50 -14.53
N LYS A 147 16.95 -23.68 -14.64
CA LYS A 147 17.09 -22.64 -15.68
C LYS A 147 16.99 -23.17 -17.13
N ASP A 148 17.25 -24.44 -17.36
CA ASP A 148 17.18 -25.09 -18.65
C ASP A 148 15.84 -25.82 -18.89
N LEU A 149 14.86 -25.56 -18.00
CA LEU A 149 13.51 -26.13 -17.96
C LEU A 149 13.51 -27.66 -17.76
N ASN A 150 14.50 -28.21 -17.07
CA ASN A 150 14.44 -29.59 -16.64
C ASN A 150 13.65 -29.67 -15.33
N TYR A 151 12.85 -30.73 -15.22
CA TYR A 151 12.11 -31.03 -13.99
C TYR A 151 13.07 -31.31 -12.83
N VAL A 152 12.88 -30.57 -11.72
CA VAL A 152 13.62 -30.82 -10.47
C VAL A 152 12.70 -31.53 -9.47
N MET A 153 11.54 -30.95 -9.18
CA MET A 153 10.56 -31.51 -8.24
C MET A 153 9.19 -30.86 -8.39
N GLN A 154 8.21 -31.41 -7.69
CA GLN A 154 6.89 -30.77 -7.56
C GLN A 154 6.42 -30.77 -6.10
N PHE A 155 5.59 -29.76 -5.78
CA PHE A 155 4.91 -29.62 -4.51
C PHE A 155 3.43 -29.94 -4.72
N ASN A 156 2.92 -30.81 -3.88
CA ASN A 156 1.53 -31.28 -3.95
C ASN A 156 0.72 -30.69 -2.80
N ILE A 157 -0.57 -31.05 -2.75
CA ILE A 157 -1.43 -30.68 -1.65
C ILE A 157 -0.79 -31.01 -0.29
N PRO A 158 -0.79 -30.09 0.69
CA PRO A 158 -0.25 -30.38 2.02
C PRO A 158 -0.93 -31.57 2.68
N VAL A 159 -0.14 -32.43 3.32
CA VAL A 159 -0.68 -33.51 4.15
C VAL A 159 -0.85 -32.98 5.57
N ASP A 160 -2.06 -32.55 5.90
CA ASP A 160 -2.41 -32.02 7.21
C ASP A 160 -3.85 -32.44 7.61
N ALA A 161 -4.04 -32.86 8.87
CA ALA A 161 -5.32 -33.31 9.38
C ALA A 161 -6.46 -32.24 9.33
N SER A 162 -6.09 -30.98 9.14
CA SER A 162 -7.02 -29.87 9.04
C SER A 162 -7.53 -29.61 7.62
N ILE A 163 -7.00 -30.31 6.61
CA ILE A 163 -7.46 -30.27 5.22
C ILE A 163 -8.48 -31.39 5.01
N GLU A 164 -9.61 -31.10 4.41
CA GLU A 164 -10.64 -32.10 4.10
C GLU A 164 -10.14 -33.04 3.00
N GLU A 165 -10.43 -34.35 3.11
CA GLU A 165 -9.95 -35.39 2.21
C GLU A 165 -10.26 -35.16 0.72
N ASN A 166 -11.31 -34.40 0.40
CA ASN A 166 -11.73 -34.11 -0.98
C ASN A 166 -11.32 -32.71 -1.45
N THR A 167 -10.44 -32.01 -0.74
CA THR A 167 -9.98 -30.68 -1.15
C THR A 167 -9.13 -30.78 -2.42
N THR A 168 -9.50 -30.03 -3.44
CA THR A 168 -8.68 -29.90 -4.66
C THR A 168 -7.58 -28.87 -4.43
N PHE A 169 -6.34 -29.25 -4.69
CA PHE A 169 -5.21 -28.32 -4.64
C PHE A 169 -5.21 -27.41 -5.87
N GLN A 170 -5.41 -26.12 -5.66
CA GLN A 170 -5.39 -25.13 -6.74
C GLN A 170 -4.43 -24.00 -6.37
N PRO A 171 -3.10 -24.20 -6.58
CA PRO A 171 -2.12 -23.14 -6.34
C PRO A 171 -2.42 -21.95 -7.25
N ASN A 172 -2.41 -20.76 -6.69
CA ASN A 172 -2.82 -19.55 -7.39
C ASN A 172 -1.71 -18.50 -7.46
N LYS A 173 -1.00 -18.30 -6.33
CA LYS A 173 0.08 -17.32 -6.22
C LYS A 173 1.23 -17.92 -5.43
N LEU A 174 2.46 -17.51 -5.79
CA LEU A 174 3.70 -18.02 -5.24
C LEU A 174 4.61 -16.87 -4.80
N ALA A 175 5.37 -17.13 -3.73
CA ALA A 175 6.53 -16.34 -3.37
C ALA A 175 7.64 -17.31 -2.90
N ILE A 176 8.90 -16.94 -3.10
CA ILE A 176 10.06 -17.76 -2.77
C ILE A 176 11.03 -16.91 -1.99
N ASP A 177 11.54 -17.44 -0.88
CA ASP A 177 12.60 -16.75 -0.16
C ASP A 177 14.00 -17.21 -0.59
N THR A 178 15.02 -16.51 -0.13
CA THR A 178 16.44 -16.79 -0.43
C THR A 178 16.91 -18.16 0.08
N ALA A 179 16.16 -18.81 0.98
CA ALA A 179 16.43 -20.17 1.45
C ALA A 179 15.76 -21.23 0.56
N GLY A 180 15.03 -20.84 -0.49
CA GLY A 180 14.31 -21.75 -1.40
C GLY A 180 13.00 -22.29 -0.82
N ARG A 181 12.46 -21.70 0.24
CA ARG A 181 11.14 -22.06 0.78
C ARG A 181 10.06 -21.44 -0.07
N VAL A 182 9.01 -22.20 -0.32
CA VAL A 182 7.89 -21.78 -1.17
C VAL A 182 6.69 -21.40 -0.32
N TYR A 183 6.16 -20.23 -0.57
CA TYR A 183 4.92 -19.74 0.01
C TYR A 183 3.84 -19.71 -1.09
N CYS A 184 2.68 -20.30 -0.80
CA CYS A 184 1.63 -20.45 -1.79
C CYS A 184 0.28 -20.01 -1.24
N VAL A 185 -0.45 -19.25 -2.05
CA VAL A 185 -1.89 -19.07 -1.91
C VAL A 185 -2.58 -20.11 -2.79
N ALA A 186 -3.43 -20.95 -2.20
CA ALA A 186 -4.21 -21.95 -2.93
C ALA A 186 -5.71 -21.73 -2.72
N THR A 187 -6.46 -21.69 -3.82
CA THR A 187 -7.91 -21.58 -3.79
C THR A 187 -8.52 -22.80 -3.09
N GLY A 188 -9.45 -22.57 -2.18
CA GLY A 188 -10.13 -23.63 -1.41
C GLY A 188 -9.38 -24.10 -0.17
N ILE A 189 -8.17 -23.58 0.10
CA ILE A 189 -7.44 -23.83 1.36
C ILE A 189 -7.37 -22.51 2.13
N ASN A 190 -8.46 -22.20 2.88
CA ASN A 190 -8.65 -20.92 3.56
C ASN A 190 -7.95 -20.88 4.93
N LYS A 191 -6.66 -21.23 4.96
CA LYS A 191 -5.84 -21.33 6.18
C LYS A 191 -4.64 -20.38 6.19
N GLY A 192 -4.71 -19.32 5.39
CA GLY A 192 -3.58 -18.43 5.15
C GLY A 192 -2.66 -18.98 4.07
N LEU A 193 -1.37 -18.68 4.17
CA LEU A 193 -0.34 -19.09 3.23
C LEU A 193 0.15 -20.50 3.55
N ILE A 194 0.31 -21.32 2.54
CA ILE A 194 0.92 -22.64 2.66
C ILE A 194 2.43 -22.47 2.54
N LYS A 195 3.19 -22.90 3.52
CA LYS A 195 4.65 -22.87 3.50
C LYS A 195 5.20 -24.28 3.28
N TYR A 196 6.07 -24.41 2.27
CA TYR A 196 6.85 -25.61 2.02
C TYR A 196 8.33 -25.36 2.26
N GLU A 197 9.03 -26.36 2.75
CA GLU A 197 10.48 -26.35 2.84
C GLU A 197 11.11 -26.63 1.46
N PRO A 198 12.42 -26.35 1.25
CA PRO A 198 13.08 -26.52 -0.04
C PRO A 198 13.05 -27.95 -0.61
N ASP A 199 12.87 -28.95 0.25
CA ASP A 199 12.75 -30.36 -0.12
C ASP A 199 11.33 -30.78 -0.54
N GLY A 200 10.38 -29.82 -0.57
CA GLY A 200 8.97 -30.06 -0.94
C GLY A 200 8.07 -30.51 0.19
N THR A 201 8.60 -30.64 1.41
CA THR A 201 7.78 -31.01 2.57
C THR A 201 6.92 -29.82 3.04
N PHE A 202 5.67 -30.12 3.38
CA PHE A 202 4.82 -29.10 4.00
C PHE A 202 5.33 -28.75 5.40
N SER A 203 5.47 -27.45 5.68
CA SER A 203 5.98 -26.96 6.95
C SER A 203 4.83 -26.52 7.87
N GLN A 204 4.05 -25.52 7.43
CA GLN A 204 2.94 -24.96 8.23
C GLN A 204 2.07 -24.03 7.38
N PHE A 205 0.94 -23.58 7.98
CA PHE A 205 0.17 -22.46 7.48
C PHE A 205 0.62 -21.17 8.19
N LEU A 206 0.69 -20.05 7.43
CA LEU A 206 1.11 -18.75 7.94
C LEU A 206 0.03 -17.69 7.72
N GLY A 207 -0.04 -16.71 8.60
CA GLY A 207 -0.91 -15.53 8.43
C GLY A 207 -2.41 -15.85 8.49
N ALA A 208 -2.79 -17.04 8.93
CA ALA A 208 -4.19 -17.34 9.24
C ALA A 208 -4.67 -16.37 10.31
N THR A 209 -5.83 -15.75 10.11
CA THR A 209 -6.44 -14.92 11.15
C THR A 209 -6.78 -15.84 12.32
N GLU A 210 -6.10 -15.66 13.44
CA GLU A 210 -6.47 -16.36 14.67
C GLU A 210 -7.91 -16.03 14.99
N VAL A 211 -8.77 -17.03 14.95
CA VAL A 211 -10.13 -16.90 15.45
C VAL A 211 -10.00 -16.81 16.96
N SER A 212 -9.93 -15.60 17.49
CA SER A 212 -10.06 -15.41 18.94
C SER A 212 -11.49 -15.77 19.30
N TYR A 213 -11.70 -17.04 19.62
CA TYR A 213 -12.96 -17.46 20.20
C TYR A 213 -13.11 -16.74 21.54
N ASN A 214 -13.97 -15.74 21.58
CA ASN A 214 -14.40 -15.21 22.84
C ASN A 214 -15.00 -16.38 23.62
N PHE A 215 -14.53 -16.63 24.85
CA PHE A 215 -14.96 -17.74 25.69
C PHE A 215 -16.49 -17.85 25.78
N LEU A 216 -17.19 -16.72 25.73
CA LEU A 216 -18.66 -16.63 25.68
C LEU A 216 -19.24 -17.17 24.35
N GLU A 217 -18.58 -16.97 23.22
CA GLU A 217 -19.00 -17.50 21.92
C GLU A 217 -18.74 -19.01 21.83
N TYR A 218 -17.62 -19.48 22.38
CA TYR A 218 -17.34 -20.89 22.51
C TYR A 218 -18.44 -21.59 23.37
N LEU A 219 -18.82 -21.00 24.50
CA LEU A 219 -19.91 -21.53 25.34
C LEU A 219 -21.26 -21.48 24.62
N LYS A 220 -21.60 -20.39 23.94
CA LYS A 220 -22.82 -20.29 23.11
C LYS A 220 -22.86 -21.38 22.04
N LYS A 221 -21.73 -21.60 21.32
CA LYS A 221 -21.63 -22.63 20.27
C LYS A 221 -21.76 -24.03 20.84
N ARG A 222 -21.24 -24.29 22.04
CA ARG A 222 -21.32 -25.59 22.73
C ARG A 222 -22.71 -25.90 23.23
N PHE A 223 -23.50 -24.91 23.66
CA PHE A 223 -24.85 -25.06 24.15
C PHE A 223 -25.95 -24.75 23.13
N ALA A 224 -25.60 -24.35 21.91
CA ALA A 224 -26.53 -24.06 20.84
C ALA A 224 -27.16 -25.35 20.28
N THR A 225 -28.44 -25.32 19.96
CA THR A 225 -29.13 -26.39 19.21
C THR A 225 -28.61 -26.45 17.78
N GLN A 226 -28.81 -27.56 17.07
CA GLN A 226 -28.35 -27.75 15.70
C GLN A 226 -28.86 -26.62 14.76
N ALA A 227 -30.14 -26.25 14.88
CA ALA A 227 -30.75 -25.15 14.12
C ALA A 227 -30.17 -23.76 14.47
N GLN A 228 -29.65 -23.60 15.69
CA GLN A 228 -28.96 -22.36 16.09
C GLN A 228 -27.51 -22.36 15.62
N ARG A 229 -26.80 -23.51 15.55
CA ARG A 229 -25.45 -23.64 15.01
C ARG A 229 -25.43 -23.35 13.51
N GLU A 230 -26.43 -23.77 12.77
CA GLU A 230 -26.59 -23.50 11.33
C GLU A 230 -26.84 -22.02 11.04
N LYS A 231 -27.36 -21.25 12.00
CA LYS A 231 -27.53 -19.79 11.91
C LYS A 231 -26.34 -18.99 12.47
N MET A 232 -25.43 -19.65 13.19
CA MET A 232 -24.20 -19.00 13.64
C MET A 232 -23.28 -18.89 12.44
N VAL A 233 -23.05 -17.64 11.97
CA VAL A 233 -22.16 -17.34 10.88
C VAL A 233 -20.84 -18.07 11.11
N SER A 234 -20.54 -19.01 10.24
CA SER A 234 -19.24 -19.65 10.17
C SER A 234 -18.27 -18.53 9.82
N PHE A 235 -17.36 -18.21 10.71
CA PHE A 235 -16.30 -17.24 10.41
C PHE A 235 -15.52 -17.82 9.23
N VAL A 236 -15.65 -17.23 8.05
CA VAL A 236 -14.87 -17.63 6.88
C VAL A 236 -13.46 -17.10 7.13
N PRO A 237 -12.46 -17.97 7.22
CA PRO A 237 -11.07 -17.54 7.33
C PRO A 237 -10.74 -16.56 6.18
N THR A 238 -9.93 -15.55 6.45
CA THR A 238 -9.51 -14.58 5.46
C THR A 238 -8.70 -15.29 4.38
N GLU A 239 -9.16 -15.23 3.12
CA GLU A 239 -8.42 -15.71 1.96
C GLU A 239 -7.52 -14.60 1.45
N TYR A 240 -6.26 -14.92 1.22
CA TYR A 240 -5.34 -14.03 0.50
C TYR A 240 -5.60 -14.19 -1.00
N ASP A 241 -5.66 -13.07 -1.73
CA ASP A 241 -5.78 -13.07 -3.20
C ASP A 241 -4.38 -13.14 -3.85
N ASN A 242 -3.39 -12.46 -3.27
CA ASN A 242 -2.02 -12.42 -3.78
C ASN A 242 -1.00 -12.23 -2.67
N ILE A 243 0.26 -12.58 -2.99
CA ILE A 243 1.43 -12.39 -2.14
C ILE A 243 2.61 -11.90 -2.98
N TYR A 244 3.46 -11.11 -2.35
CA TYR A 244 4.71 -10.59 -2.91
C TYR A 244 5.81 -10.65 -1.84
N MET A 245 7.00 -11.14 -2.19
CA MET A 245 8.16 -11.16 -1.29
C MET A 245 8.99 -9.90 -1.51
N ASP A 246 9.19 -9.10 -0.46
CA ASP A 246 10.05 -7.93 -0.55
C ASP A 246 11.54 -8.30 -0.43
N TYR A 247 12.41 -7.33 -0.69
CA TYR A 247 13.86 -7.50 -0.65
C TYR A 247 14.41 -7.86 0.75
N GLU A 248 13.66 -7.56 1.81
CA GLU A 248 14.01 -7.94 3.19
C GLU A 248 13.52 -9.35 3.56
N GLY A 249 12.76 -10.01 2.69
CA GLY A 249 12.22 -11.34 2.89
C GLY A 249 10.90 -11.37 3.67
N PHE A 250 10.18 -10.23 3.80
CA PHE A 250 8.82 -10.20 4.32
C PHE A 250 7.81 -10.40 3.20
N ILE A 251 6.63 -10.87 3.54
CA ILE A 251 5.58 -11.18 2.57
C ILE A 251 4.48 -10.12 2.65
N TYR A 252 4.32 -9.32 1.61
CA TYR A 252 3.10 -8.55 1.41
C TYR A 252 1.98 -9.48 0.96
N ALA A 253 0.80 -9.35 1.56
CA ALA A 253 -0.34 -10.20 1.27
C ALA A 253 -1.61 -9.35 1.14
N CYS A 254 -2.28 -9.45 -0.01
CA CYS A 254 -3.53 -8.74 -0.30
C CYS A 254 -4.74 -9.60 0.05
N ILE A 255 -5.78 -8.96 0.59
CA ILE A 255 -7.05 -9.58 0.91
C ILE A 255 -8.13 -8.94 0.05
N GLY A 256 -8.57 -9.63 -1.00
CA GLY A 256 -9.47 -9.06 -2.00
C GLY A 256 -10.96 -9.10 -1.60
N SER A 257 -11.35 -9.92 -0.64
CA SER A 257 -12.75 -10.06 -0.22
C SER A 257 -12.98 -9.46 1.16
N VAL A 258 -12.95 -8.12 1.26
CA VAL A 258 -13.17 -7.40 2.51
C VAL A 258 -14.48 -6.63 2.47
N LYS A 259 -15.23 -6.63 3.57
CA LYS A 259 -16.44 -5.83 3.71
C LYS A 259 -16.10 -4.42 4.15
N GLU A 260 -16.84 -3.44 3.63
CA GLU A 260 -16.71 -2.04 4.00
C GLU A 260 -16.78 -1.79 5.51
N GLU A 261 -17.69 -2.49 6.19
CA GLU A 261 -17.91 -2.39 7.63
C GLU A 261 -16.67 -2.83 8.42
N ASP A 262 -16.04 -3.93 8.00
CA ASP A 262 -14.86 -4.50 8.65
C ASP A 262 -13.62 -3.62 8.45
N LEU A 263 -13.46 -3.02 7.25
CA LEU A 263 -12.39 -2.06 6.95
C LEU A 263 -12.54 -0.78 7.79
N LYS A 264 -13.74 -0.19 7.83
CA LYS A 264 -14.01 1.02 8.61
C LYS A 264 -13.89 0.80 10.11
N ALA A 265 -14.19 -0.41 10.57
CA ALA A 265 -14.01 -0.80 11.97
C ALA A 265 -12.55 -1.16 12.33
N GLY A 266 -11.65 -1.23 11.34
CA GLY A 266 -10.26 -1.65 11.54
C GLY A 266 -10.10 -3.10 12.00
N THR A 267 -11.12 -3.94 11.80
CA THR A 267 -11.09 -5.36 12.19
C THR A 267 -10.38 -6.23 11.16
N VAL A 268 -10.29 -5.77 9.91
CA VAL A 268 -9.58 -6.43 8.81
C VAL A 268 -8.71 -5.40 8.08
N ASN A 269 -7.51 -5.81 7.72
CA ASN A 269 -6.58 -5.02 6.90
C ASN A 269 -6.61 -5.53 5.46
N ALA A 270 -6.76 -4.63 4.48
CA ALA A 270 -6.78 -4.99 3.05
C ALA A 270 -5.43 -5.52 2.55
N VAL A 271 -4.34 -5.03 3.15
CA VAL A 271 -2.97 -5.43 2.88
C VAL A 271 -2.26 -5.70 4.21
N ARG A 272 -1.39 -6.72 4.25
CA ARG A 272 -0.54 -7.07 5.40
C ARG A 272 0.90 -7.23 4.94
N ARG A 273 1.86 -6.95 5.82
CA ARG A 273 3.27 -7.33 5.66
C ARG A 273 3.58 -8.39 6.72
N LEU A 274 3.76 -9.62 6.29
CA LEU A 274 3.90 -10.76 7.18
C LEU A 274 5.38 -11.09 7.40
N ASN A 275 5.76 -11.26 8.65
CA ASN A 275 7.05 -11.84 8.99
C ASN A 275 7.04 -13.36 8.81
N MET A 276 8.20 -14.01 8.99
CA MET A 276 8.36 -15.46 8.82
C MET A 276 7.53 -16.30 9.82
N MET A 277 6.93 -15.68 10.82
CA MET A 277 6.00 -16.29 11.77
C MET A 277 4.53 -16.07 11.38
N GLY A 278 4.28 -15.35 10.28
CA GLY A 278 2.93 -15.00 9.80
C GLY A 278 2.26 -13.86 10.56
N GLN A 279 3.02 -13.08 11.35
CA GLN A 279 2.50 -11.92 12.05
C GLN A 279 2.51 -10.69 11.14
N ASP A 280 1.43 -9.92 11.15
CA ASP A 280 1.33 -8.67 10.42
C ASP A 280 2.17 -7.59 11.11
N ILE A 281 3.21 -7.11 10.42
CA ILE A 281 4.14 -6.09 10.89
C ILE A 281 4.02 -4.78 10.10
N LEU A 282 3.04 -4.67 9.18
CA LEU A 282 2.84 -3.46 8.39
C LEU A 282 2.55 -2.27 9.29
N VAL A 283 3.34 -1.23 9.16
CA VAL A 283 3.12 0.05 9.87
C VAL A 283 1.97 0.79 9.20
N ARG A 284 1.08 1.36 10.01
CA ARG A 284 -0.12 2.09 9.56
C ARG A 284 -0.30 3.36 10.40
N ASN A 285 0.72 4.21 10.35
CA ASN A 285 0.75 5.50 11.04
C ASN A 285 0.27 6.65 10.15
N GLY A 286 -0.07 6.36 8.89
CA GLY A 286 -0.54 7.33 7.93
C GLY A 286 -1.85 7.99 8.35
N GLU A 287 -2.11 9.18 7.78
CA GLU A 287 -3.32 9.95 8.04
C GLU A 287 -4.59 9.18 7.68
N PHE A 288 -4.51 8.36 6.63
CA PHE A 288 -5.60 7.52 6.15
C PHE A 288 -5.24 6.03 6.22
N PRO A 289 -6.24 5.16 6.50
CA PRO A 289 -6.01 3.72 6.51
C PRO A 289 -5.59 3.18 5.14
N VAL A 290 -4.74 2.14 5.14
CA VAL A 290 -4.24 1.47 3.93
C VAL A 290 -5.30 0.52 3.38
N TYR A 291 -6.31 1.07 2.70
CA TYR A 291 -7.36 0.26 2.04
C TYR A 291 -7.80 0.84 0.67
N GLY A 292 -6.99 1.69 0.07
CA GLY A 292 -7.26 2.28 -1.24
C GLY A 292 -8.16 3.51 -1.12
N ASP A 293 -9.23 3.54 -1.90
CA ASP A 293 -10.12 4.68 -1.95
C ASP A 293 -10.91 4.84 -0.65
N ILE A 294 -10.75 5.97 0.03
CA ILE A 294 -11.49 6.27 1.26
C ILE A 294 -12.98 6.51 1.01
N TYR A 295 -13.35 6.91 -0.21
CA TYR A 295 -14.74 7.09 -0.60
C TYR A 295 -15.30 5.82 -1.24
N MET A 296 -16.09 5.07 -0.48
CA MET A 296 -16.64 3.78 -0.87
C MET A 296 -18.06 3.86 -1.44
N GLY A 297 -18.65 5.05 -1.51
CA GLY A 297 -19.99 5.28 -2.07
C GLY A 297 -20.08 5.14 -3.58
N ASN A 298 -21.31 5.27 -4.12
CA ASN A 298 -21.61 5.25 -5.55
C ASN A 298 -20.98 6.45 -6.27
N GLY A 299 -19.77 6.28 -6.79
CA GLY A 299 -19.11 7.26 -7.65
C GLY A 299 -18.61 6.58 -8.92
N GLY A 300 -19.07 7.04 -10.10
CA GLY A 300 -18.56 6.50 -11.37
C GLY A 300 -18.94 5.04 -11.69
N GLY A 301 -20.02 4.49 -11.09
CA GLY A 301 -20.50 3.14 -11.37
C GLY A 301 -19.84 2.01 -10.56
N VAL A 302 -18.87 2.32 -9.69
CA VAL A 302 -18.24 1.34 -8.80
C VAL A 302 -18.72 1.54 -7.37
N THR A 303 -19.14 0.48 -6.71
CA THR A 303 -19.64 0.48 -5.32
C THR A 303 -18.76 -0.38 -4.43
N GLY A 304 -18.73 -0.04 -3.15
CA GLY A 304 -18.00 -0.77 -2.12
C GLY A 304 -16.51 -0.39 -2.05
N PRO A 305 -15.73 -1.08 -1.22
CA PRO A 305 -14.31 -0.80 -0.99
C PRO A 305 -13.44 -1.09 -2.21
N SER A 306 -12.22 -0.57 -2.20
CA SER A 306 -11.16 -1.03 -3.08
C SER A 306 -10.91 -2.52 -2.85
N ARG A 307 -10.56 -3.22 -3.92
CA ARG A 307 -10.27 -4.65 -3.89
C ARG A 307 -8.86 -4.88 -4.40
N PHE A 308 -7.92 -4.95 -3.48
CA PHE A 308 -6.53 -5.20 -3.84
C PHE A 308 -6.37 -6.62 -4.33
N THR A 309 -5.90 -6.75 -5.57
CA THR A 309 -5.71 -8.04 -6.23
C THR A 309 -4.24 -8.40 -6.34
N ASP A 310 -3.35 -7.40 -6.28
CA ASP A 310 -1.91 -7.60 -6.33
C ASP A 310 -1.16 -6.46 -5.65
N VAL A 311 0.10 -6.68 -5.30
CA VAL A 311 0.99 -5.71 -4.66
C VAL A 311 2.42 -5.96 -5.09
N THR A 312 3.17 -4.89 -5.31
CA THR A 312 4.62 -4.91 -5.50
C THR A 312 5.27 -3.89 -4.54
N CYS A 313 6.53 -4.08 -4.17
CA CYS A 313 7.24 -3.22 -3.23
C CYS A 313 8.63 -2.88 -3.77
N PHE A 314 8.94 -1.58 -3.84
CA PHE A 314 10.26 -1.08 -4.25
C PHE A 314 11.29 -1.19 -3.12
N ASP A 315 12.57 -1.09 -3.47
CA ASP A 315 13.68 -1.14 -2.51
C ASP A 315 13.70 0.02 -1.50
N ASN A 316 12.91 1.08 -1.74
CA ASN A 316 12.71 2.21 -0.81
C ASN A 316 11.46 2.08 0.07
N ASP A 317 10.97 0.85 0.28
CA ASP A 317 9.81 0.51 1.09
C ASP A 317 8.47 1.14 0.63
N VAL A 318 8.42 1.74 -0.56
CA VAL A 318 7.15 2.14 -1.19
C VAL A 318 6.50 0.90 -1.79
N TYR A 319 5.32 0.56 -1.31
CA TYR A 319 4.55 -0.55 -1.88
C TYR A 319 3.33 -0.04 -2.64
N VAL A 320 3.05 -0.69 -3.75
CA VAL A 320 1.98 -0.31 -4.69
C VAL A 320 0.92 -1.40 -4.76
N CYS A 321 -0.29 -1.05 -4.38
CA CYS A 321 -1.44 -1.95 -4.39
C CYS A 321 -2.30 -1.71 -5.64
N LEU A 322 -2.65 -2.78 -6.35
CA LEU A 322 -3.51 -2.76 -7.53
C LEU A 322 -4.97 -3.02 -7.15
N ASP A 323 -5.83 -2.04 -7.35
CA ASP A 323 -7.28 -2.16 -7.11
C ASP A 323 -8.02 -2.66 -8.36
N LYS A 324 -8.48 -3.89 -8.31
CA LYS A 324 -9.25 -4.52 -9.38
C LYS A 324 -10.62 -3.89 -9.60
N ASN A 325 -11.27 -3.37 -8.56
CA ASN A 325 -12.62 -2.81 -8.67
C ASN A 325 -12.62 -1.48 -9.42
N ARG A 326 -11.61 -0.64 -9.18
CA ARG A 326 -11.53 0.72 -9.74
C ARG A 326 -10.48 0.88 -10.82
N GLY A 327 -9.69 -0.17 -11.09
CA GLY A 327 -8.56 -0.08 -12.01
C GLY A 327 -7.53 0.96 -11.54
N ARG A 328 -7.27 1.04 -10.23
CA ARG A 328 -6.40 2.07 -9.64
C ARG A 328 -5.19 1.47 -8.97
N LEU A 329 -4.13 2.27 -8.96
CA LEU A 329 -2.91 1.98 -8.24
C LEU A 329 -2.79 2.94 -7.06
N PHE A 330 -2.47 2.39 -5.89
CA PHE A 330 -2.24 3.14 -4.66
C PHE A 330 -0.85 2.83 -4.15
N GLY A 331 0.04 3.84 -4.14
CA GLY A 331 1.37 3.75 -3.55
C GLY A 331 1.37 4.28 -2.13
N TYR A 332 1.94 3.53 -1.21
CA TYR A 332 2.09 3.88 0.20
C TYR A 332 3.55 3.79 0.61
N ASP A 333 3.98 4.65 1.54
CA ASP A 333 5.31 4.59 2.13
C ASP A 333 5.39 3.59 3.29
N ASP A 334 6.57 3.48 3.91
CA ASP A 334 6.87 2.62 5.05
C ASP A 334 6.01 2.94 6.30
N GLN A 335 5.46 4.16 6.40
CA GLN A 335 4.56 4.58 7.48
C GLN A 335 3.09 4.32 7.15
N GLY A 336 2.77 3.95 5.90
CA GLY A 336 1.40 3.79 5.41
C GLY A 336 0.76 5.10 4.95
N GLU A 337 1.55 6.15 4.68
CA GLU A 337 1.07 7.37 4.05
C GLU A 337 0.85 7.16 2.56
N LEU A 338 -0.23 7.72 2.02
CA LEU A 338 -0.51 7.66 0.60
C LEU A 338 0.45 8.56 -0.18
N VAL A 339 1.37 7.96 -0.93
CA VAL A 339 2.32 8.67 -1.80
C VAL A 339 1.62 9.14 -3.08
N PHE A 340 0.85 8.25 -3.73
CA PHE A 340 0.09 8.56 -4.93
C PHE A 340 -1.11 7.63 -5.11
N ALA A 341 -2.10 8.12 -5.84
CA ALA A 341 -3.20 7.31 -6.37
C ALA A 341 -3.47 7.73 -7.81
N PHE A 342 -3.51 6.78 -8.75
CA PHE A 342 -3.80 7.06 -10.15
C PHE A 342 -4.47 5.87 -10.84
N GLY A 343 -4.87 6.07 -12.13
CA GLY A 343 -5.54 5.07 -12.93
C GLY A 343 -7.06 5.14 -12.83
N GLY A 344 -7.73 4.17 -13.44
CA GLY A 344 -9.18 4.08 -13.48
C GLY A 344 -9.70 2.94 -14.35
N ASN A 345 -11.02 2.72 -14.31
CA ASN A 345 -11.67 1.76 -15.21
C ASN A 345 -11.97 2.41 -16.56
N GLY A 346 -11.56 1.79 -17.65
CA GLY A 346 -11.78 2.31 -18.99
C GLY A 346 -11.02 1.57 -20.09
N ASN A 347 -11.06 2.15 -21.29
CA ASN A 347 -10.37 1.64 -22.49
C ASN A 347 -9.30 2.62 -22.99
N HIS A 348 -8.98 3.64 -22.22
CA HIS A 348 -7.91 4.59 -22.55
C HIS A 348 -6.59 4.08 -21.99
N ASP A 349 -5.49 4.55 -22.56
CA ASP A 349 -4.16 4.25 -22.03
C ASP A 349 -4.06 4.66 -20.56
N GLY A 350 -3.51 3.79 -19.73
CA GLY A 350 -3.44 3.97 -18.28
C GLY A 350 -4.74 3.67 -17.52
N TYR A 351 -5.78 3.21 -18.20
CA TYR A 351 -7.01 2.69 -17.63
C TYR A 351 -7.13 1.19 -17.90
N PHE A 352 -7.85 0.48 -17.02
CA PHE A 352 -7.93 -0.97 -17.07
C PHE A 352 -9.37 -1.45 -17.17
N ARG A 353 -9.55 -2.61 -17.79
CA ARG A 353 -10.82 -3.32 -17.83
C ARG A 353 -10.93 -4.36 -16.73
N GLN A 354 -9.84 -5.08 -16.50
CA GLN A 354 -9.71 -6.07 -15.44
C GLN A 354 -8.22 -6.28 -15.12
N PRO A 355 -7.61 -5.39 -14.34
CA PRO A 355 -6.21 -5.56 -13.97
C PRO A 355 -6.06 -6.79 -13.07
N THR A 356 -5.03 -7.62 -13.34
CA THR A 356 -4.82 -8.92 -12.69
C THR A 356 -3.51 -8.99 -11.92
N ALA A 357 -2.46 -8.31 -12.40
CA ALA A 357 -1.16 -8.35 -11.75
C ALA A 357 -0.39 -7.04 -11.95
N ILE A 358 0.49 -6.73 -11.01
CA ILE A 358 1.41 -5.59 -11.05
C ILE A 358 2.80 -6.07 -10.65
N GLU A 359 3.81 -5.55 -11.38
CA GLU A 359 5.21 -5.73 -11.06
C GLU A 359 6.00 -4.47 -11.35
N HIS A 360 7.25 -4.41 -10.91
CA HIS A 360 8.15 -3.30 -11.20
C HIS A 360 9.52 -3.78 -11.69
N ILE A 361 10.18 -2.95 -12.48
CA ILE A 361 11.60 -3.06 -12.82
C ILE A 361 12.21 -1.67 -12.65
N GLY A 362 13.08 -1.52 -11.67
CA GLY A 362 13.52 -0.19 -11.22
C GLY A 362 12.34 0.61 -10.66
N THR A 363 12.11 1.81 -11.17
CA THR A 363 10.95 2.65 -10.80
C THR A 363 9.76 2.51 -11.75
N ASP A 364 9.88 1.75 -12.85
CA ASP A 364 8.81 1.55 -13.82
C ASP A 364 7.83 0.49 -13.32
N LEU A 365 6.53 0.74 -13.48
CA LEU A 365 5.47 -0.20 -13.13
C LEU A 365 4.92 -0.90 -14.37
N TYR A 366 4.67 -2.18 -14.24
CA TYR A 366 4.09 -3.05 -15.26
C TYR A 366 2.76 -3.60 -14.76
N VAL A 367 1.67 -3.29 -15.45
CA VAL A 367 0.33 -3.74 -15.06
C VAL A 367 -0.26 -4.62 -16.15
N LEU A 368 -0.62 -5.84 -15.77
CA LEU A 368 -1.27 -6.82 -16.64
C LEU A 368 -2.79 -6.67 -16.56
N ASP A 369 -3.45 -6.54 -17.71
CA ASP A 369 -4.91 -6.56 -17.80
C ASP A 369 -5.38 -7.88 -18.44
N GLY A 370 -6.07 -8.70 -17.64
CA GLY A 370 -6.54 -10.02 -18.05
C GLY A 370 -7.66 -10.00 -19.08
N LEU A 371 -8.45 -8.92 -19.16
CA LEU A 371 -9.54 -8.81 -20.12
C LEU A 371 -9.11 -8.10 -21.41
N SER A 372 -8.28 -7.07 -21.31
CA SER A 372 -7.69 -6.39 -22.47
C SER A 372 -6.54 -7.20 -23.07
N CYS A 373 -6.00 -8.17 -22.32
CA CYS A 373 -4.84 -8.98 -22.71
C CYS A 373 -3.66 -8.08 -23.12
N SER A 374 -3.33 -7.13 -22.25
CA SER A 374 -2.28 -6.13 -22.49
C SER A 374 -1.44 -5.90 -21.24
N ILE A 375 -0.21 -5.43 -21.45
CA ILE A 375 0.69 -4.97 -20.41
C ILE A 375 0.85 -3.46 -20.59
N THR A 376 0.47 -2.68 -19.59
CA THR A 376 0.70 -1.24 -19.56
C THR A 376 1.94 -0.95 -18.77
N VAL A 377 2.87 -0.19 -19.35
CA VAL A 377 4.12 0.25 -18.71
C VAL A 377 3.99 1.71 -18.33
N PHE A 378 4.26 1.99 -17.08
CA PHE A 378 4.26 3.33 -16.53
C PHE A 378 5.68 3.72 -16.11
N ALA A 379 6.13 4.88 -16.54
CA ALA A 379 7.36 5.49 -16.09
C ALA A 379 7.07 6.67 -15.16
N THR A 380 7.94 6.89 -14.17
CA THR A 380 7.86 8.05 -13.29
C THR A 380 7.97 9.35 -14.05
N THR A 381 7.16 10.34 -13.67
CA THR A 381 7.30 11.71 -14.14
C THR A 381 8.39 12.45 -13.35
N GLU A 382 8.71 13.69 -13.75
CA GLU A 382 9.62 14.53 -12.99
C GLU A 382 9.17 14.74 -11.53
N PHE A 383 7.85 14.90 -11.31
CA PHE A 383 7.27 15.00 -9.97
C PHE A 383 7.49 13.70 -9.17
N GLY A 384 7.17 12.57 -9.75
CA GLY A 384 7.36 11.26 -9.12
C GLY A 384 8.84 10.99 -8.80
N GLN A 385 9.74 11.36 -9.71
CA GLN A 385 11.18 11.20 -9.49
C GLN A 385 11.69 12.01 -8.30
N TYR A 386 11.29 13.30 -8.17
CA TYR A 386 11.67 14.09 -7.00
C TYR A 386 11.17 13.51 -5.68
N VAL A 387 9.98 12.92 -5.67
CA VAL A 387 9.44 12.26 -4.47
C VAL A 387 10.28 11.02 -4.12
N TYR A 388 10.57 10.16 -5.08
CA TYR A 388 11.40 8.97 -4.85
C TYR A 388 12.83 9.34 -4.45
N ASP A 389 13.46 10.30 -5.14
CA ASP A 389 14.80 10.79 -4.78
C ASP A 389 14.81 11.29 -3.33
N ALA A 390 13.78 12.05 -2.93
CA ALA A 390 13.70 12.61 -1.59
C ALA A 390 13.57 11.52 -0.51
N MET A 391 12.81 10.47 -0.77
CA MET A 391 12.65 9.33 0.14
C MET A 391 13.96 8.53 0.23
N GLU A 392 14.53 8.15 -0.90
CA GLU A 392 15.79 7.40 -0.96
C GLU A 392 16.96 8.16 -0.30
N GLN A 393 17.08 9.48 -0.56
CA GLN A 393 18.09 10.33 0.07
C GLN A 393 17.90 10.42 1.59
N PHE A 394 16.64 10.46 2.07
CA PHE A 394 16.36 10.45 3.50
C PHE A 394 16.82 9.16 4.16
N ASP A 395 16.56 8.01 3.54
CA ASP A 395 16.95 6.70 4.06
C ASP A 395 18.47 6.50 4.06
N LYS A 396 19.16 7.07 3.08
CA LYS A 396 20.63 7.13 3.03
C LYS A 396 21.25 8.10 4.05
N GLY A 397 20.43 8.91 4.74
CA GLY A 397 20.90 9.93 5.67
C GLY A 397 21.37 11.23 5.00
N GLU A 398 21.09 11.41 3.72
CA GLU A 398 21.43 12.60 2.93
C GLU A 398 20.34 13.68 3.09
N TYR A 399 20.14 14.14 4.34
CA TYR A 399 18.99 14.97 4.71
C TYR A 399 18.92 16.32 3.98
N ASP A 400 20.08 16.94 3.67
CA ASP A 400 20.12 18.20 2.92
C ASP A 400 19.63 17.98 1.46
N ALA A 401 20.04 16.89 0.82
CA ALA A 401 19.60 16.53 -0.52
C ALA A 401 18.10 16.18 -0.53
N SER A 402 17.64 15.38 0.44
CA SER A 402 16.25 15.04 0.63
C SER A 402 15.36 16.27 0.79
N GLU A 403 15.77 17.24 1.62
CA GLU A 403 15.08 18.52 1.77
C GLU A 403 14.89 19.22 0.42
N GLN A 404 15.96 19.29 -0.40
CA GLN A 404 15.91 19.95 -1.71
C GLN A 404 14.99 19.22 -2.69
N SER A 405 15.01 17.89 -2.72
CA SER A 405 14.14 17.08 -3.56
C SER A 405 12.67 17.26 -3.15
N TRP A 406 12.36 17.28 -1.84
CA TRP A 406 11.02 17.61 -1.34
C TRP A 406 10.58 19.03 -1.70
N ILE A 407 11.48 20.00 -1.67
CA ILE A 407 11.17 21.39 -2.09
C ILE A 407 10.78 21.40 -3.56
N LYS A 408 11.48 20.66 -4.43
CA LYS A 408 11.12 20.53 -5.86
C LYS A 408 9.76 19.88 -6.05
N ALA A 409 9.47 18.79 -5.34
CA ALA A 409 8.16 18.17 -5.37
C ALA A 409 7.05 19.14 -4.93
N LYS A 410 7.29 19.94 -3.88
CA LYS A 410 6.37 20.99 -3.39
C LYS A 410 6.18 22.12 -4.42
N GLU A 411 7.22 22.52 -5.14
CA GLU A 411 7.13 23.54 -6.20
C GLU A 411 6.21 23.07 -7.35
N LEU A 412 6.24 21.77 -7.69
CA LEU A 412 5.37 21.18 -8.69
C LEU A 412 3.94 20.94 -8.18
N ASN A 413 3.80 20.62 -6.89
CA ASN A 413 2.50 20.40 -6.24
C ASN A 413 2.44 21.05 -4.86
N GLY A 414 1.99 22.30 -4.79
CA GLY A 414 1.85 23.05 -3.54
C GLY A 414 0.84 22.47 -2.55
N ASN A 415 -0.01 21.54 -2.97
CA ASN A 415 -1.00 20.87 -2.12
C ASN A 415 -0.57 19.46 -1.68
N TYR A 416 0.64 19.05 -2.00
CA TYR A 416 1.15 17.72 -1.67
C TYR A 416 1.62 17.67 -0.21
N ASN A 417 0.76 17.14 0.67
CA ASN A 417 0.99 17.11 2.12
C ASN A 417 2.31 16.42 2.48
N LEU A 418 2.61 15.29 1.83
CA LEU A 418 3.80 14.50 2.10
C LEU A 418 5.09 15.29 1.87
N ALA A 419 5.14 16.22 0.91
CA ALA A 419 6.31 17.06 0.69
C ALA A 419 6.61 17.98 1.89
N TYR A 420 5.59 18.54 2.51
CA TYR A 420 5.77 19.37 3.70
C TYR A 420 6.23 18.55 4.91
N ILE A 421 5.63 17.37 5.10
CA ILE A 421 6.04 16.42 6.16
C ILE A 421 7.47 15.96 5.92
N GLY A 422 7.83 15.63 4.67
CA GLY A 422 9.17 15.22 4.28
C GLY A 422 10.24 16.29 4.52
N ILE A 423 9.96 17.56 4.15
CA ILE A 423 10.83 18.69 4.46
C ILE A 423 11.00 18.82 5.99
N GLY A 424 9.90 18.76 6.73
CA GLY A 424 9.94 18.82 8.19
C GLY A 424 10.77 17.70 8.82
N ARG A 425 10.64 16.46 8.31
CA ARG A 425 11.44 15.31 8.77
C ARG A 425 12.92 15.49 8.44
N ALA A 426 13.27 15.98 7.26
CA ALA A 426 14.65 16.27 6.86
C ALA A 426 15.26 17.35 7.76
N LEU A 427 14.56 18.46 7.99
CA LEU A 427 14.97 19.53 8.91
C LEU A 427 15.13 19.04 10.35
N LEU A 428 14.25 18.16 10.81
CA LEU A 428 14.34 17.55 12.14
C LEU A 428 15.65 16.75 12.30
N ARG A 429 16.05 15.99 11.27
CA ARG A 429 17.31 15.25 11.23
C ARG A 429 18.54 16.14 11.14
N GLN A 430 18.41 17.31 10.51
CA GLN A 430 19.44 18.36 10.44
C GLN A 430 19.51 19.19 11.74
N GLU A 431 18.73 18.85 12.77
CA GLU A 431 18.65 19.59 14.05
C GLU A 431 18.07 21.03 13.90
N LYS A 432 17.48 21.36 12.77
CA LYS A 432 16.76 22.63 12.52
C LYS A 432 15.33 22.57 13.09
N TYR A 433 15.23 22.36 14.40
CA TYR A 433 13.96 22.00 15.04
C TYR A 433 12.86 23.05 14.92
N LYS A 434 13.22 24.34 14.96
CA LYS A 434 12.25 25.43 14.85
C LYS A 434 11.60 25.47 13.46
N GLU A 435 12.43 25.32 12.42
CA GLU A 435 11.98 25.30 11.04
C GLU A 435 11.15 24.04 10.76
N ALA A 436 11.56 22.89 11.29
CA ALA A 436 10.80 21.65 11.21
C ALA A 436 9.39 21.79 11.81
N MET A 437 9.28 22.45 12.98
CA MET A 437 7.98 22.71 13.62
C MET A 437 7.04 23.55 12.73
N GLU A 438 7.56 24.55 12.03
CA GLU A 438 6.78 25.39 11.12
C GLU A 438 6.15 24.56 9.99
N TYR A 439 6.89 23.59 9.40
CA TYR A 439 6.39 22.70 8.37
C TYR A 439 5.34 21.71 8.90
N PHE A 440 5.56 21.12 10.07
CA PHE A 440 4.59 20.20 10.68
C PHE A 440 3.30 20.91 11.09
N GLU A 441 3.38 22.15 11.58
CA GLU A 441 2.21 22.97 11.91
C GLU A 441 1.35 23.27 10.68
N LEU A 442 1.96 23.55 9.52
CA LEU A 442 1.27 23.81 8.26
C LEU A 442 0.39 22.65 7.81
N LYS A 443 0.71 21.42 8.22
CA LYS A 443 0.02 20.19 7.79
C LYS A 443 -0.65 19.43 8.95
N TYR A 444 -0.77 20.08 10.11
CA TYR A 444 -1.41 19.50 11.31
C TYR A 444 -0.75 18.21 11.82
N ASP A 445 0.51 17.95 11.47
CA ASP A 445 1.27 16.79 11.94
C ASP A 445 1.72 17.00 13.39
N ALA A 446 0.80 16.72 14.31
CA ALA A 446 1.01 16.92 15.74
C ALA A 446 2.10 16.01 16.33
N ASP A 447 2.28 14.83 15.79
CA ASP A 447 3.24 13.85 16.27
C ASP A 447 4.67 14.28 15.99
N ASN A 448 4.99 14.62 14.75
CA ASN A 448 6.31 15.10 14.36
C ASN A 448 6.59 16.51 14.91
N TYR A 449 5.56 17.38 14.99
CA TYR A 449 5.66 18.64 15.71
C TYR A 449 6.10 18.44 17.16
N SER A 450 5.45 17.51 17.87
CA SER A 450 5.78 17.22 19.28
C SER A 450 7.20 16.67 19.45
N LYS A 451 7.68 15.85 18.49
CA LYS A 451 9.07 15.36 18.48
C LYS A 451 10.06 16.53 18.28
N ALA A 452 9.82 17.40 17.32
CA ALA A 452 10.65 18.59 17.06
C ALA A 452 10.63 19.56 18.25
N TYR A 453 9.44 19.85 18.81
CA TYR A 453 9.27 20.71 19.97
C TYR A 453 10.01 20.19 21.21
N LYS A 454 10.00 18.88 21.44
CA LYS A 454 10.73 18.24 22.55
C LYS A 454 12.23 18.53 22.44
N GLN A 455 12.83 18.43 21.27
CA GLN A 455 14.25 18.71 21.05
C GLN A 455 14.55 20.22 21.15
N TYR A 456 13.73 21.04 20.47
CA TYR A 456 13.82 22.50 20.56
C TYR A 456 13.78 23.00 22.01
N ARG A 457 12.79 22.52 22.79
CA ARG A 457 12.64 22.88 24.20
C ARG A 457 13.86 22.46 25.03
N LYS A 458 14.44 21.29 24.75
CA LYS A 458 15.64 20.82 25.44
C LYS A 458 16.81 21.79 25.24
N ILE A 459 17.11 22.13 23.99
CA ILE A 459 18.19 23.06 23.64
C ILE A 459 17.90 24.44 24.25
N TRP A 460 16.69 24.95 24.10
CA TRP A 460 16.30 26.24 24.66
C TRP A 460 16.51 26.30 26.18
N ILE A 461 16.19 25.24 26.91
CA ILE A 461 16.45 25.14 28.37
C ILE A 461 17.95 25.12 28.63
N GLU A 462 18.73 24.35 27.92
CA GLU A 462 20.19 24.26 28.04
C GLU A 462 20.87 25.61 27.83
N GLU A 463 20.49 26.34 26.79
CA GLU A 463 21.02 27.68 26.48
C GLU A 463 20.62 28.73 27.50
N ASN A 464 19.42 28.62 28.09
CA ASN A 464 18.88 29.61 29.04
C ASN A 464 18.91 29.17 30.47
N ILE A 465 19.61 28.08 30.82
CA ILE A 465 19.63 27.51 32.16
C ILE A 465 20.07 28.54 33.23
N GLY A 466 21.07 29.38 32.93
CA GLY A 466 21.55 30.44 33.80
C GLY A 466 20.48 31.48 34.12
N LEU A 467 19.73 31.89 33.10
CA LEU A 467 18.63 32.84 33.23
C LEU A 467 17.46 32.25 34.01
N ILE A 468 17.12 30.98 33.72
CA ILE A 468 16.06 30.26 34.42
C ILE A 468 16.39 30.15 35.91
N VAL A 469 17.62 29.75 36.25
CA VAL A 469 18.10 29.65 37.65
C VAL A 469 18.06 31.01 38.30
N LEU A 470 18.51 32.08 37.61
CA LEU A 470 18.48 33.44 38.15
C LEU A 470 17.03 33.87 38.48
N VAL A 471 16.08 33.64 37.57
CA VAL A 471 14.66 33.97 37.80
C VAL A 471 14.10 33.19 38.99
N ILE A 472 14.40 31.89 39.09
CA ILE A 472 13.98 31.06 40.23
C ILE A 472 14.54 31.63 41.53
N VAL A 473 15.84 31.92 41.56
CA VAL A 473 16.50 32.53 42.73
C VAL A 473 15.84 33.85 43.12
N LEU A 474 15.58 34.75 42.14
CA LEU A 474 14.92 36.03 42.40
C LEU A 474 13.50 35.84 42.96
N VAL A 475 12.72 34.94 42.39
CA VAL A 475 11.32 34.67 42.80
C VAL A 475 11.26 34.13 44.21
N PHE A 476 12.21 33.29 44.62
CA PHE A 476 12.21 32.69 45.97
C PHE A 476 12.98 33.51 47.00
N LEU A 477 14.15 34.03 46.67
CA LEU A 477 15.02 34.71 47.67
C LEU A 477 14.61 36.16 47.92
N VAL A 478 14.08 36.90 46.93
CA VAL A 478 13.68 38.30 47.11
C VAL A 478 12.52 38.42 48.15
N PRO A 479 11.43 37.65 48.05
CA PRO A 479 10.36 37.69 49.05
C PRO A 479 10.82 37.29 50.44
N LEU A 480 11.70 36.26 50.54
CA LEU A 480 12.28 35.83 51.81
C LEU A 480 13.12 36.96 52.41
N GLY A 481 13.98 37.62 51.61
CA GLY A 481 14.77 38.77 52.01
C GLY A 481 13.89 39.94 52.51
N ILE A 482 12.86 40.31 51.75
CA ILE A 482 11.91 41.32 52.12
C ILE A 482 11.19 40.95 53.44
N GLY A 483 10.77 39.69 53.56
CA GLY A 483 10.13 39.19 54.78
C GLY A 483 11.03 39.32 55.98
N LYS A 484 12.33 38.96 55.85
CA LYS A 484 13.30 39.06 56.93
C LYS A 484 13.63 40.51 57.30
N VAL A 485 13.79 41.40 56.30
CA VAL A 485 13.99 42.83 56.54
C VAL A 485 12.77 43.44 57.24
N ARG A 486 11.56 43.08 56.90
CA ARG A 486 10.32 43.53 57.59
C ARG A 486 10.25 42.99 59.00
N SER A 487 10.70 41.74 59.27
CA SER A 487 10.77 41.18 60.62
C SER A 487 11.75 41.94 61.49
N ILE A 488 12.97 42.19 60.99
CA ILE A 488 14.01 42.95 61.71
C ILE A 488 13.51 44.38 61.99
N LYS A 489 12.89 45.02 61.02
CA LYS A 489 12.33 46.35 61.21
C LYS A 489 11.27 46.38 62.31
N ARG A 490 10.38 45.38 62.33
CA ARG A 490 9.37 45.25 63.41
C ARG A 490 10.02 45.03 64.78
N GLU A 491 11.10 44.26 64.89
CA GLU A 491 11.85 44.02 66.14
C GLU A 491 12.52 45.30 66.62
N ILE A 492 13.10 46.10 65.71
CA ILE A 492 13.69 47.40 66.03
C ILE A 492 12.60 48.37 66.52
N ASP A 493 11.47 48.51 65.78
CA ASP A 493 10.35 49.35 66.16
C ASP A 493 9.76 48.95 67.52
N MET A 494 9.69 47.65 67.81
CA MET A 494 9.26 47.16 69.17
C MET A 494 10.28 47.45 70.23
N ALA A 495 11.58 47.32 70.00
CA ALA A 495 12.64 47.64 70.96
C ALA A 495 12.67 49.13 71.30
N ASP A 496 12.36 50.03 70.38
CA ASP A 496 12.28 51.45 70.62
C ASP A 496 11.03 51.82 71.42
N ILE A 497 9.91 51.09 71.33
CA ILE A 497 8.71 51.30 72.17
C ILE A 497 9.01 50.93 73.69
N PHE A 498 9.90 49.99 73.96
CA PHE A 498 10.29 49.58 75.31
C PHE A 498 11.43 50.40 75.88
N ARG A 499 11.97 51.39 75.19
CA ARG A 499 13.04 52.29 75.65
C ARG A 499 12.54 53.66 76.15
N VAL A 500 11.23 53.85 76.23
CA VAL A 500 10.62 55.06 76.85
C VAL A 500 10.13 54.83 78.23
#